data_1ad43e26df5342f3bd5d5cc50b636052
#
_entry.id   1ad43e26df5342f3bd5d5cc50b636052
#
_cell.length_a   1.000
_cell.length_b   1.000
_cell.length_c   1.000
_cell.angle_alpha   90.00
_cell.angle_beta   90.00
_cell.angle_gamma   90.00
#
_symmetry.space_group_name_H-M   'P 1'
#
loop_
_entity.id
_entity.type
_entity.pdbx_description
1 polymer ?
#
loop_
_entity_poly.entity_id
_entity_poly.type
_entity_poly.pdbx_seq_one_letter_code
_entity_poly.pdbx_strand_id
1 'polypeptide(L)'
;MKNGRYLILGLAAIVCAVVLGRAYTYKFRAQDTIVVTGLGETEFTSDLIVWSGALTAESQDAATGYARIEANKEKVRRYLVEKGVPEEAVVFEFVNVEKLYTPVYNANGNWAGQRFTGYGLRQRFTVESRDVETVERVSREISSLIAQGVSIEAYAPDYYYTPVSYTHLRAHETPEH
;
A
#
# COMPACT_ATOMS: atom_id res chain seq x y z
N MET A 1 -38.48 -34.92 -67.18
CA MET A 1 -38.07 -33.58 -66.69
C MET A 1 -38.14 -33.39 -65.10
N LYS A 2 -38.58 -34.42 -64.36
CA LYS A 2 -38.63 -34.29 -62.86
C LYS A 2 -37.25 -34.50 -62.14
N ASN A 3 -36.37 -35.32 -62.70
CA ASN A 3 -35.09 -35.68 -62.04
C ASN A 3 -34.04 -34.56 -62.03
N GLY A 4 -34.08 -33.62 -63.03
CA GLY A 4 -33.17 -32.47 -63.08
C GLY A 4 -33.34 -31.48 -61.89
N ARG A 5 -34.59 -31.33 -61.44
CA ARG A 5 -34.93 -30.45 -60.32
C ARG A 5 -34.32 -30.95 -59.00
N TYR A 6 -34.31 -32.27 -58.76
CA TYR A 6 -33.72 -32.84 -57.56
C TYR A 6 -32.19 -32.82 -57.59
N LEU A 7 -31.58 -32.86 -58.78
CA LEU A 7 -30.13 -32.74 -58.93
C LEU A 7 -29.66 -31.32 -58.62
N ILE A 8 -30.42 -30.31 -59.09
CA ILE A 8 -30.13 -28.91 -58.79
C ILE A 8 -30.30 -28.60 -57.30
N LEU A 9 -31.36 -29.10 -56.67
CA LEU A 9 -31.57 -28.97 -55.21
C LEU A 9 -30.47 -29.65 -54.38
N GLY A 10 -30.01 -30.82 -54.79
CA GLY A 10 -28.91 -31.52 -54.14
C GLY A 10 -27.59 -30.75 -54.24
N LEU A 11 -27.29 -30.20 -55.41
CA LEU A 11 -26.10 -29.36 -55.64
C LEU A 11 -26.13 -28.07 -54.80
N ALA A 12 -27.28 -27.41 -54.74
CA ALA A 12 -27.47 -26.21 -53.93
C ALA A 12 -27.27 -26.49 -52.43
N ALA A 13 -27.79 -27.61 -51.93
CA ALA A 13 -27.59 -28.02 -50.52
C ALA A 13 -26.12 -28.27 -50.20
N ILE A 14 -25.35 -28.89 -51.09
CA ILE A 14 -23.92 -29.14 -50.89
C ILE A 14 -23.15 -27.81 -50.84
N VAL A 15 -23.47 -26.88 -51.79
CA VAL A 15 -22.82 -25.55 -51.80
C VAL A 15 -23.12 -24.77 -50.50
N CYS A 16 -24.35 -24.76 -50.01
CA CYS A 16 -24.73 -24.15 -48.76
C CYS A 16 -23.96 -24.80 -47.56
N ALA A 17 -23.85 -26.10 -47.49
CA ALA A 17 -23.12 -26.80 -46.46
C ALA A 17 -21.61 -26.42 -46.42
N VAL A 18 -21.00 -26.32 -47.60
CA VAL A 18 -19.58 -25.92 -47.72
C VAL A 18 -19.37 -24.46 -47.30
N VAL A 19 -20.27 -23.57 -47.70
CA VAL A 19 -20.19 -22.14 -47.34
C VAL A 19 -20.37 -21.96 -45.83
N LEU A 20 -21.36 -22.61 -45.22
CA LEU A 20 -21.60 -22.58 -43.78
C LEU A 20 -20.45 -23.19 -43.00
N GLY A 21 -19.87 -24.31 -43.46
CA GLY A 21 -18.72 -24.93 -42.84
C GLY A 21 -17.49 -24.03 -42.86
N ARG A 22 -17.24 -23.34 -43.97
CA ARG A 22 -16.13 -22.38 -44.07
C ARG A 22 -16.35 -21.12 -43.20
N ALA A 23 -17.57 -20.60 -43.16
CA ALA A 23 -17.91 -19.47 -42.28
C ALA A 23 -17.74 -19.83 -40.79
N TYR A 24 -18.14 -21.05 -40.43
CA TYR A 24 -17.98 -21.54 -39.04
C TYR A 24 -16.50 -21.68 -38.67
N THR A 25 -15.69 -22.31 -39.52
CA THR A 25 -14.25 -22.48 -39.24
C THR A 25 -13.50 -21.14 -39.24
N TYR A 26 -13.89 -20.18 -40.07
CA TYR A 26 -13.31 -18.83 -40.09
C TYR A 26 -13.58 -18.09 -38.76
N LYS A 27 -14.82 -18.16 -38.26
CA LYS A 27 -15.21 -17.53 -37.00
C LYS A 27 -14.44 -18.10 -35.82
N PHE A 28 -14.20 -19.39 -35.78
CA PHE A 28 -13.49 -20.03 -34.66
C PHE A 28 -11.96 -19.87 -34.74
N ARG A 29 -11.36 -19.81 -35.94
CA ARG A 29 -9.93 -19.53 -36.10
C ARG A 29 -9.54 -18.08 -35.81
N ALA A 30 -10.47 -17.14 -35.93
CA ALA A 30 -10.21 -15.73 -35.65
C ALA A 30 -10.21 -15.43 -34.11
N GLN A 31 -10.57 -16.40 -33.26
CA GLN A 31 -10.63 -16.24 -31.81
C GLN A 31 -9.51 -16.95 -31.04
N ASP A 32 -8.56 -17.57 -31.74
CA ASP A 32 -7.37 -18.13 -31.08
C ASP A 32 -6.39 -17.01 -30.69
N THR A 33 -6.85 -16.12 -29.81
CA THR A 33 -5.97 -15.18 -29.13
C THR A 33 -5.39 -15.90 -27.91
N ILE A 34 -4.14 -16.32 -28.00
CA ILE A 34 -3.40 -16.80 -26.85
C ILE A 34 -3.05 -15.55 -26.02
N VAL A 35 -3.79 -15.33 -24.93
CA VAL A 35 -3.43 -14.33 -23.94
C VAL A 35 -2.23 -14.89 -23.16
N VAL A 36 -1.04 -14.46 -23.53
CA VAL A 36 0.19 -14.75 -22.78
C VAL A 36 0.31 -13.68 -21.70
N THR A 37 0.00 -14.01 -20.47
CA THR A 37 0.35 -13.19 -19.31
C THR A 37 1.81 -13.46 -19.00
N GLY A 38 2.70 -12.60 -19.48
CA GLY A 38 4.11 -12.63 -19.09
C GLY A 38 4.22 -12.03 -17.68
N LEU A 39 4.70 -12.79 -16.70
CA LEU A 39 5.18 -12.28 -15.43
C LEU A 39 6.58 -11.73 -15.68
N GLY A 40 6.71 -10.42 -15.77
CA GLY A 40 8.02 -9.75 -15.78
C GLY A 40 8.43 -9.49 -14.35
N GLU A 41 9.37 -10.23 -13.80
CA GLU A 41 10.04 -9.88 -12.55
C GLU A 41 11.20 -8.95 -12.90
N THR A 42 11.20 -7.77 -12.31
CA THR A 42 12.30 -6.82 -12.37
C THR A 42 12.80 -6.61 -10.95
N GLU A 43 14.02 -7.03 -10.70
CA GLU A 43 14.72 -6.68 -9.47
C GLU A 43 15.08 -5.19 -9.54
N PHE A 44 14.67 -4.43 -8.52
CA PHE A 44 15.08 -3.05 -8.37
C PHE A 44 15.57 -2.81 -6.94
N THR A 45 16.57 -1.95 -6.81
CA THR A 45 17.02 -1.47 -5.51
C THR A 45 16.22 -0.23 -5.16
N SER A 46 15.58 -0.24 -4.01
CA SER A 46 14.86 0.93 -3.48
C SER A 46 15.84 2.10 -3.28
N ASP A 47 15.45 3.29 -3.73
CA ASP A 47 16.21 4.53 -3.58
C ASP A 47 15.59 5.50 -2.56
N LEU A 48 14.45 5.10 -1.99
CA LEU A 48 13.75 5.86 -0.97
C LEU A 48 13.07 4.90 0.01
N ILE A 49 13.21 5.19 1.29
CA ILE A 49 12.50 4.52 2.40
C ILE A 49 11.64 5.55 3.13
N VAL A 50 10.40 5.16 3.41
CA VAL A 50 9.48 5.90 4.27
C VAL A 50 9.10 5.01 5.43
N TRP A 51 9.46 5.43 6.62
CA TRP A 51 9.17 4.68 7.83
C TRP A 51 8.36 5.53 8.80
N SER A 52 7.37 4.94 9.43
CA SER A 52 6.52 5.64 10.37
C SER A 52 6.38 4.89 11.70
N GLY A 53 6.07 5.66 12.74
CA GLY A 53 5.74 5.15 14.04
C GLY A 53 4.81 6.11 14.79
N ALA A 54 4.42 5.74 15.99
CA ALA A 54 3.60 6.59 16.83
C ALA A 54 4.06 6.53 18.29
N LEU A 55 4.07 7.69 18.92
CA LEU A 55 4.20 7.83 20.38
C LEU A 55 2.81 7.82 20.98
N THR A 56 2.66 7.10 22.09
CA THR A 56 1.39 7.02 22.82
C THR A 56 1.58 7.38 24.29
N ALA A 57 0.56 7.95 24.89
CA ALA A 57 0.50 8.19 26.33
C ALA A 57 -0.94 8.14 26.82
N GLU A 58 -1.15 7.55 27.97
CA GLU A 58 -2.42 7.61 28.67
C GLU A 58 -2.25 8.36 29.98
N SER A 59 -3.21 9.22 30.33
CA SER A 59 -3.21 10.00 31.55
C SER A 59 -4.61 10.38 31.99
N GLN A 60 -4.81 10.57 33.29
CA GLN A 60 -6.04 11.11 33.85
C GLN A 60 -6.26 12.58 33.43
N ASP A 61 -5.19 13.30 33.18
CA ASP A 61 -5.16 14.70 32.79
C ASP A 61 -4.46 14.88 31.43
N ALA A 62 -5.10 15.63 30.54
CA ALA A 62 -4.61 15.84 29.18
C ALA A 62 -3.25 16.59 29.14
N ALA A 63 -3.04 17.56 30.03
CA ALA A 63 -1.79 18.32 30.08
C ALA A 63 -0.59 17.44 30.52
N THR A 64 -0.80 16.58 31.50
CA THR A 64 0.19 15.59 31.93
C THR A 64 0.51 14.59 30.83
N GLY A 65 -0.52 14.11 30.09
CA GLY A 65 -0.35 13.25 28.94
C GLY A 65 0.46 13.92 27.83
N TYR A 66 0.15 15.18 27.53
CA TYR A 66 0.88 15.98 26.53
C TYR A 66 2.36 16.18 26.91
N ALA A 67 2.65 16.54 28.15
CA ALA A 67 4.02 16.68 28.64
C ALA A 67 4.83 15.38 28.49
N ARG A 68 4.18 14.22 28.68
CA ARG A 68 4.80 12.91 28.49
C ARG A 68 5.09 12.63 27.00
N ILE A 69 4.17 12.96 26.09
CA ILE A 69 4.40 12.85 24.65
C ILE A 69 5.59 13.71 24.23
N GLU A 70 5.65 14.97 24.65
CA GLU A 70 6.79 15.87 24.33
C GLU A 70 8.13 15.34 24.86
N ALA A 71 8.17 14.84 26.09
CA ALA A 71 9.37 14.23 26.63
C ALA A 71 9.81 12.98 25.84
N ASN A 72 8.87 12.15 25.41
CA ASN A 72 9.15 10.96 24.61
C ASN A 72 9.60 11.32 23.19
N LYS A 73 9.00 12.35 22.59
CA LYS A 73 9.40 12.90 21.29
C LYS A 73 10.87 13.32 21.29
N GLU A 74 11.32 14.04 22.31
CA GLU A 74 12.72 14.44 22.43
C GLU A 74 13.68 13.25 22.59
N LYS A 75 13.25 12.19 23.28
CA LYS A 75 14.06 10.97 23.37
C LYS A 75 14.16 10.27 22.02
N VAL A 76 13.06 10.15 21.29
CA VAL A 76 13.04 9.54 19.96
C VAL A 76 13.87 10.36 18.97
N ARG A 77 13.70 11.68 18.95
CA ARG A 77 14.49 12.59 18.09
C ARG A 77 15.99 12.40 18.31
N ARG A 78 16.42 12.46 19.57
CA ARG A 78 17.83 12.26 19.93
C ARG A 78 18.33 10.88 19.48
N TYR A 79 17.58 9.83 19.75
CA TYR A 79 17.93 8.49 19.34
C TYR A 79 18.12 8.37 17.82
N LEU A 80 17.20 8.93 17.04
CA LEU A 80 17.28 8.90 15.57
C LEU A 80 18.53 9.62 15.06
N VAL A 81 18.82 10.81 15.59
CA VAL A 81 20.02 11.57 15.23
C VAL A 81 21.30 10.83 15.62
N GLU A 82 21.38 10.27 16.82
CA GLU A 82 22.53 9.47 17.29
C GLU A 82 22.78 8.23 16.40
N LYS A 83 21.73 7.68 15.81
CA LYS A 83 21.81 6.54 14.88
C LYS A 83 22.09 6.94 13.44
N GLY A 84 22.24 8.22 13.13
CA GLY A 84 22.62 8.73 11.83
C GLY A 84 21.46 9.16 10.94
N VAL A 85 20.22 9.23 11.46
CA VAL A 85 19.09 9.79 10.73
C VAL A 85 19.13 11.32 10.84
N PRO A 86 19.17 12.07 9.72
CA PRO A 86 19.15 13.52 9.73
C PRO A 86 17.88 14.06 10.39
N GLU A 87 17.98 15.13 11.17
CA GLU A 87 16.84 15.71 11.86
C GLU A 87 15.75 16.19 10.90
N GLU A 88 16.16 16.72 9.75
CA GLU A 88 15.26 17.17 8.68
C GLU A 88 14.48 16.04 8.00
N ALA A 89 14.95 14.80 8.12
CA ALA A 89 14.26 13.63 7.59
C ALA A 89 13.11 13.15 8.51
N VAL A 90 13.00 13.72 9.72
CA VAL A 90 12.03 13.29 10.74
C VAL A 90 10.94 14.34 10.89
N VAL A 91 9.72 13.97 10.56
CA VAL A 91 8.54 14.83 10.71
C VAL A 91 7.64 14.27 11.81
N PHE A 92 7.36 15.08 12.84
CA PHE A 92 6.35 14.77 13.85
C PHE A 92 5.04 15.46 13.50
N GLU A 93 3.97 14.68 13.44
CA GLU A 93 2.63 15.20 13.18
C GLU A 93 2.05 15.85 14.46
N PHE A 94 0.81 16.37 14.35
CA PHE A 94 0.08 16.89 15.51
C PHE A 94 -0.23 15.79 16.54
N VAL A 95 -0.41 16.18 17.79
CA VAL A 95 -0.83 15.27 18.86
C VAL A 95 -2.35 15.12 18.81
N ASN A 96 -2.82 13.92 18.54
CA ASN A 96 -4.23 13.57 18.67
C ASN A 96 -4.54 13.27 20.14
N VAL A 97 -5.63 13.83 20.66
CA VAL A 97 -6.08 13.63 22.03
C VAL A 97 -7.52 13.12 22.02
N GLU A 98 -7.73 11.98 22.61
CA GLU A 98 -9.05 11.36 22.74
C GLU A 98 -9.43 11.12 24.20
N LYS A 99 -10.73 11.10 24.51
CA LYS A 99 -11.23 10.73 25.82
C LYS A 99 -11.45 9.23 25.89
N LEU A 100 -10.89 8.61 26.91
CA LEU A 100 -11.03 7.18 27.15
C LEU A 100 -12.21 6.91 28.07
N TYR A 101 -13.01 5.90 27.73
CA TYR A 101 -14.17 5.48 28.50
C TYR A 101 -14.14 3.96 28.67
N THR A 102 -14.50 3.51 29.87
CA THR A 102 -14.71 2.09 30.15
C THR A 102 -16.19 1.80 30.33
N PRO A 103 -16.74 0.75 29.71
CA PRO A 103 -18.12 0.35 29.90
C PRO A 103 -18.35 -0.08 31.35
N VAL A 104 -19.52 0.30 31.89
CA VAL A 104 -19.96 -0.06 33.25
C VAL A 104 -21.15 -0.98 33.10
N TYR A 105 -21.14 -2.08 33.86
CA TYR A 105 -22.24 -3.04 33.93
C TYR A 105 -22.84 -3.07 35.34
N ASN A 106 -24.16 -3.26 35.42
CA ASN A 106 -24.83 -3.43 36.71
C ASN A 106 -24.60 -4.84 37.31
N ALA A 107 -25.10 -5.07 38.52
CA ALA A 107 -24.98 -6.35 39.21
C ALA A 107 -25.59 -7.55 38.46
N ASN A 108 -26.51 -7.30 37.51
CA ASN A 108 -27.15 -8.32 36.66
C ASN A 108 -26.40 -8.53 35.33
N GLY A 109 -25.25 -7.90 35.12
CA GLY A 109 -24.47 -8.00 33.88
C GLY A 109 -24.99 -7.16 32.74
N ASN A 110 -26.01 -6.33 32.91
CA ASN A 110 -26.53 -5.45 31.89
C ASN A 110 -25.71 -4.16 31.79
N TRP A 111 -25.55 -3.64 30.58
CA TRP A 111 -24.89 -2.38 30.35
C TRP A 111 -25.54 -1.23 31.10
N ALA A 112 -24.75 -0.48 31.87
CA ALA A 112 -25.20 0.61 32.73
C ALA A 112 -24.62 1.99 32.32
N GLY A 113 -23.87 2.04 31.21
CA GLY A 113 -23.27 3.27 30.71
C GLY A 113 -21.76 3.19 30.55
N GLN A 114 -21.10 4.34 30.47
CA GLN A 114 -19.66 4.46 30.35
C GLN A 114 -19.12 5.40 31.44
N ARG A 115 -17.96 5.05 31.95
CA ARG A 115 -17.22 5.89 32.91
C ARG A 115 -15.99 6.44 32.23
N PHE A 116 -15.80 7.75 32.31
CA PHE A 116 -14.56 8.39 31.88
C PHE A 116 -13.37 7.85 32.68
N THR A 117 -12.29 7.46 31.99
CA THR A 117 -11.09 6.86 32.59
C THR A 117 -9.82 7.67 32.35
N GLY A 118 -9.86 8.66 31.46
CA GLY A 118 -8.69 9.51 31.18
C GLY A 118 -8.65 9.96 29.71
N TYR A 119 -7.45 10.33 29.33
CA TYR A 119 -7.13 10.77 27.96
C TYR A 119 -6.09 9.84 27.35
N GLY A 120 -6.32 9.42 26.11
CA GLY A 120 -5.35 8.80 25.24
C GLY A 120 -4.73 9.86 24.31
N LEU A 121 -3.41 9.90 24.25
CA LEU A 121 -2.69 10.81 23.38
C LEU A 121 -1.83 10.01 22.41
N ARG A 122 -1.81 10.44 21.15
CA ARG A 122 -1.04 9.77 20.09
C ARG A 122 -0.43 10.83 19.18
N GLN A 123 0.87 10.69 18.92
CA GLN A 123 1.59 11.50 17.97
C GLN A 123 2.33 10.59 17.00
N ARG A 124 2.00 10.70 15.71
CA ARG A 124 2.73 9.99 14.67
C ARG A 124 4.00 10.74 14.31
N PHE A 125 5.01 10.00 13.90
CA PHE A 125 6.19 10.54 13.23
C PHE A 125 6.46 9.73 11.96
N THR A 126 7.10 10.39 11.00
CA THR A 126 7.51 9.80 9.73
C THR A 126 8.95 10.16 9.47
N VAL A 127 9.72 9.20 8.99
CA VAL A 127 11.11 9.34 8.56
C VAL A 127 11.15 9.03 7.08
N GLU A 128 11.59 9.99 6.27
CA GLU A 128 11.78 9.83 4.83
C GLU A 128 13.26 10.03 4.50
N SER A 129 13.90 9.04 3.88
CA SER A 129 15.33 9.08 3.58
C SER A 129 15.69 8.27 2.35
N ARG A 130 16.78 8.69 1.68
CA ARG A 130 17.43 7.91 0.65
C ARG A 130 18.47 6.92 1.20
N ASP A 131 18.88 7.12 2.45
CA ASP A 131 19.71 6.16 3.17
C ASP A 131 18.84 5.02 3.71
N VAL A 132 18.48 4.11 2.81
CA VAL A 132 17.59 2.97 3.08
C VAL A 132 18.16 2.09 4.18
N GLU A 133 19.47 1.81 4.14
CA GLU A 133 20.14 0.89 5.07
C GLU A 133 20.10 1.41 6.51
N THR A 134 20.41 2.68 6.71
CA THR A 134 20.38 3.30 8.04
C THR A 134 18.99 3.31 8.62
N VAL A 135 17.97 3.75 7.87
CA VAL A 135 16.59 3.81 8.37
C VAL A 135 16.02 2.41 8.62
N GLU A 136 16.31 1.44 7.76
CA GLU A 136 15.89 0.04 7.98
C GLU A 136 16.47 -0.53 9.27
N ARG A 137 17.76 -0.34 9.52
CA ARG A 137 18.41 -0.78 10.77
C ARG A 137 17.76 -0.11 11.98
N VAL A 138 17.57 1.21 11.94
CA VAL A 138 16.99 1.98 13.04
C VAL A 138 15.54 1.57 13.31
N SER A 139 14.76 1.30 12.26
CA SER A 139 13.36 0.86 12.41
C SER A 139 13.24 -0.47 13.18
N ARG A 140 14.21 -1.36 13.03
CA ARG A 140 14.27 -2.63 13.80
C ARG A 140 14.72 -2.43 15.24
N GLU A 141 15.62 -1.47 15.49
CA GLU A 141 16.23 -1.25 16.79
C GLU A 141 15.41 -0.29 17.69
N ILE A 142 14.49 0.48 17.14
CA ILE A 142 13.75 1.54 17.88
C ILE A 142 13.00 1.02 19.11
N SER A 143 12.59 -0.25 19.10
CA SER A 143 11.91 -0.90 20.22
C SER A 143 12.75 -0.91 21.50
N SER A 144 14.06 -0.69 21.42
CA SER A 144 14.94 -0.56 22.57
C SER A 144 14.56 0.64 23.47
N LEU A 145 13.89 1.65 22.91
CA LEU A 145 13.40 2.80 23.66
C LEU A 145 12.25 2.44 24.62
N ILE A 146 11.56 1.32 24.39
CA ILE A 146 10.54 0.82 25.33
C ILE A 146 11.17 0.52 26.68
N ALA A 147 12.38 -0.04 26.71
CA ALA A 147 13.12 -0.29 27.93
C ALA A 147 13.49 1.01 28.68
N GLN A 148 13.52 2.15 27.98
CA GLN A 148 13.76 3.47 28.55
C GLN A 148 12.46 4.20 28.92
N GLY A 149 11.33 3.48 28.93
CA GLY A 149 10.00 4.00 29.29
C GLY A 149 9.33 4.85 28.22
N VAL A 150 9.75 4.74 26.96
CA VAL A 150 9.07 5.37 25.82
C VAL A 150 7.99 4.43 25.31
N SER A 151 6.73 4.87 25.33
CA SER A 151 5.64 4.15 24.71
C SER A 151 5.63 4.48 23.22
N ILE A 152 6.13 3.56 22.41
CA ILE A 152 6.28 3.71 20.96
C ILE A 152 5.72 2.52 20.22
N GLU A 153 5.04 2.78 19.13
CA GLU A 153 4.59 1.81 18.15
C GLU A 153 5.38 2.05 16.85
N ALA A 154 6.04 1.03 16.37
CA ALA A 154 6.79 1.08 15.12
C ALA A 154 6.08 0.24 14.06
N TYR A 155 5.97 0.77 12.85
CA TYR A 155 5.40 0.06 11.70
C TYR A 155 6.51 -0.46 10.79
N ALA A 156 6.15 -1.36 9.88
CA ALA A 156 7.06 -1.78 8.85
C ALA A 156 7.38 -0.59 7.92
N PRO A 157 8.63 -0.42 7.49
CA PRO A 157 8.96 0.59 6.50
C PRO A 157 8.44 0.23 5.12
N ASP A 158 8.08 1.26 4.36
CA ASP A 158 7.71 1.19 2.95
C ASP A 158 8.91 1.55 2.09
N TYR A 159 9.13 0.79 1.02
CA TYR A 159 10.26 0.95 0.11
C TYR A 159 9.76 1.45 -1.24
N TYR A 160 10.38 2.51 -1.75
CA TYR A 160 10.03 3.12 -3.02
C TYR A 160 11.20 3.07 -3.98
N TYR A 161 10.88 2.94 -5.24
CA TYR A 161 11.80 3.11 -6.34
C TYR A 161 11.30 4.26 -7.20
N THR A 162 12.15 5.27 -7.43
CA THR A 162 11.83 6.41 -8.28
C THR A 162 12.40 6.14 -9.68
N PRO A 163 11.60 5.60 -10.62
CA PRO A 163 12.10 5.38 -11.96
C PRO A 163 12.44 6.74 -12.58
N VAL A 164 13.67 6.88 -13.05
CA VAL A 164 14.06 8.04 -13.87
C VAL A 164 13.18 7.99 -15.14
N SER A 165 12.26 8.93 -15.25
CA SER A 165 11.39 9.03 -16.40
C SER A 165 12.20 9.43 -17.63
N TYR A 166 12.48 8.45 -18.51
CA TYR A 166 13.09 8.67 -19.82
C TYR A 166 12.12 9.29 -20.85
N THR A 167 11.09 9.98 -20.40
CA THR A 167 10.10 10.60 -21.27
C THR A 167 10.67 11.69 -22.20
N HIS A 168 11.90 12.17 -21.95
CA HIS A 168 12.54 13.16 -22.82
C HIS A 168 13.32 12.58 -24.01
N LEU A 169 13.52 11.26 -24.11
CA LEU A 169 14.27 10.66 -25.22
C LEU A 169 13.43 10.27 -26.43
N ARG A 170 12.10 10.29 -26.35
CA ARG A 170 11.21 9.95 -27.47
C ARG A 170 10.78 11.13 -28.35
N ALA A 171 11.18 12.36 -28.03
CA ALA A 171 10.76 13.55 -28.79
C ALA A 171 11.64 13.84 -30.04
N HIS A 172 12.66 13.05 -30.34
CA HIS A 172 13.57 13.31 -31.46
C HIS A 172 13.64 12.23 -32.54
N GLU A 173 12.83 11.18 -32.44
CA GLU A 173 12.69 10.25 -33.57
C GLU A 173 11.47 10.61 -34.42
N THR A 174 11.62 11.68 -35.22
CA THR A 174 10.79 11.85 -36.40
C THR A 174 11.37 11.00 -37.51
N PRO A 175 10.66 10.05 -38.12
CA PRO A 175 11.14 9.37 -39.31
C PRO A 175 11.16 10.38 -40.45
N GLU A 176 12.33 10.69 -40.97
CA GLU A 176 12.45 11.32 -42.29
C GLU A 176 12.02 10.31 -43.36
N HIS A 177 11.12 10.76 -44.19
CA HIS A 177 10.70 10.09 -45.43
C HIS A 177 11.73 10.22 -46.51
#